data_44849da52e068cd012e7c136396d9f9e
#
_entry.id   44849da52e068cd012e7c136396d9f9e
#
_cell.length_a   1.000
_cell.length_b   1.000
_cell.length_c   1.000
_cell.angle_alpha   90.00
_cell.angle_beta   90.00
_cell.angle_gamma   90.00
#
_symmetry.space_group_name_H-M   'P 1'
#
loop_
_entity.id
_entity.type
_entity.pdbx_description
1 polymer ?
#
loop_
_entity_poly.entity_id
_entity_poly.type
_entity_poly.pdbx_seq_one_letter_code
_entity_poly.pdbx_strand_id
1 'polypeptide(L)'
;LRVWYHCSPNLQSSPLAPVIRQFAIAAGFAEHDDDATRLRKLEALIPKLAMDAPGIVALLANLLSVRIEGEYAPVNMSPQRQKRRLFQILMQSLEAFAAAGPFLLVVEDLHWIDPTSDELIGVLIDRLDDLPILVVLTARPEFQSHWEDKPRLRQMSLKPLGRDDTVTM
;
A
#
# COMPACT_ATOMS: atom_id res chain seq x y z
N LEU A 1 11.13 -5.20 -9.80
CA LEU A 1 10.82 -4.65 -8.48
C LEU A 1 9.78 -5.53 -7.79
N ARG A 2 9.81 -5.61 -6.44
CA ARG A 2 8.77 -6.30 -5.64
C ARG A 2 8.31 -5.35 -4.54
N VAL A 3 6.99 -5.25 -4.40
CA VAL A 3 6.34 -4.52 -3.30
C VAL A 3 5.48 -5.52 -2.52
N TRP A 4 5.60 -5.54 -1.21
CA TRP A 4 4.94 -6.53 -0.36
C TRP A 4 4.14 -5.85 0.74
N TYR A 5 2.85 -6.06 0.77
CA TYR A 5 1.95 -5.64 1.83
C TYR A 5 1.48 -6.85 2.62
N HIS A 6 1.41 -6.71 3.92
CA HIS A 6 0.90 -7.75 4.82
C HIS A 6 -0.20 -7.17 5.70
N CYS A 7 -1.38 -7.75 5.64
CA CYS A 7 -2.50 -7.39 6.50
C CYS A 7 -2.40 -8.13 7.84
N SER A 8 -2.90 -7.54 8.91
CA SER A 8 -2.78 -8.08 10.26
C SER A 8 -4.06 -7.89 11.05
N PRO A 9 -4.49 -8.88 11.85
CA PRO A 9 -5.72 -8.79 12.63
C PRO A 9 -5.76 -7.60 13.59
N ASN A 10 -4.61 -7.20 14.12
CA ASN A 10 -4.50 -6.07 15.05
C ASN A 10 -4.63 -4.69 14.38
N LEU A 11 -4.62 -4.64 13.05
CA LEU A 11 -4.60 -3.40 12.27
C LEU A 11 -5.82 -3.21 11.36
N GLN A 12 -6.82 -4.07 11.46
CA GLN A 12 -8.05 -3.98 10.65
C GLN A 12 -8.83 -2.67 10.82
N SER A 13 -8.73 -2.05 11.99
CA SER A 13 -9.35 -0.75 12.27
C SER A 13 -8.47 0.46 11.95
N SER A 14 -7.25 0.23 11.48
CA SER A 14 -6.27 1.29 11.18
C SER A 14 -6.24 1.57 9.67
N PRO A 15 -6.80 2.69 9.19
CA PRO A 15 -6.85 2.98 7.77
C PRO A 15 -5.47 2.98 7.12
N LEU A 16 -5.32 2.29 5.99
CA LEU A 16 -4.08 2.17 5.22
C LEU A 16 -2.89 1.56 5.98
N ALA A 17 -3.15 0.74 7.00
CA ALA A 17 -2.10 0.15 7.83
C ALA A 17 -1.00 -0.58 7.02
N PRO A 18 -1.29 -1.42 6.00
CA PRO A 18 -0.26 -2.04 5.17
C PRO A 18 0.59 -1.02 4.41
N VAL A 19 -0.02 0.06 3.94
CA VAL A 19 0.64 1.15 3.21
C VAL A 19 1.56 1.92 4.14
N ILE A 20 1.06 2.32 5.32
CA ILE A 20 1.83 3.02 6.37
C ILE A 20 3.09 2.21 6.72
N ARG A 21 2.92 0.91 6.97
CA ARG A 21 4.04 0.03 7.30
C ARG A 21 5.07 -0.03 6.18
N GLN A 22 4.64 -0.14 4.95
CA GLN A 22 5.53 -0.20 3.79
C GLN A 22 6.31 1.11 3.60
N PHE A 23 5.66 2.26 3.79
CA PHE A 23 6.34 3.56 3.77
C PHE A 23 7.37 3.69 4.89
N ALA A 24 7.05 3.27 6.10
CA ALA A 24 7.98 3.30 7.23
C ALA A 24 9.23 2.44 6.95
N ILE A 25 9.04 1.24 6.38
CA ILE A 25 10.15 0.35 5.97
C ILE A 25 10.96 1.00 4.83
N ALA A 26 10.30 1.51 3.80
CA ALA A 26 10.96 2.10 2.64
C ALA A 26 11.75 3.38 3.01
N ALA A 27 11.24 4.18 3.94
CA ALA A 27 11.93 5.34 4.50
C ALA A 27 13.07 4.95 5.45
N GLY A 28 13.13 3.69 5.90
CA GLY A 28 14.12 3.24 6.88
C GLY A 28 13.89 3.82 8.27
N PHE A 29 12.63 3.96 8.70
CA PHE A 29 12.30 4.40 10.06
C PHE A 29 12.81 3.38 11.08
N ALA A 30 13.50 3.88 12.10
CA ALA A 30 13.94 3.11 13.25
C ALA A 30 13.08 3.44 14.47
N GLU A 31 13.05 2.54 15.44
CA GLU A 31 12.23 2.67 16.65
C GLU A 31 12.54 3.95 17.44
N HIS A 32 13.82 4.33 17.47
CA HIS A 32 14.32 5.49 18.23
C HIS A 32 14.43 6.78 17.40
N ASP A 33 13.95 6.79 16.16
CA ASP A 33 13.94 8.02 15.37
C ASP A 33 12.97 9.03 15.97
N ASP A 34 13.46 10.24 16.20
CA ASP A 34 12.64 11.40 16.48
C ASP A 34 11.88 11.89 15.22
N ASP A 35 10.91 12.77 15.40
CA ASP A 35 10.09 13.28 14.30
C ASP A 35 10.94 14.02 13.25
N ALA A 36 11.97 14.75 13.66
CA ALA A 36 12.88 15.45 12.75
C ALA A 36 13.68 14.47 11.87
N THR A 37 14.13 13.37 12.44
CA THR A 37 14.84 12.33 11.71
C THR A 37 13.91 11.57 10.76
N ARG A 38 12.69 11.24 11.20
CA ARG A 38 11.66 10.62 10.36
C ARG A 38 11.27 11.52 9.18
N LEU A 39 11.13 12.82 9.42
CA LEU A 39 10.82 13.80 8.37
C LEU A 39 11.92 13.83 7.30
N ARG A 40 13.20 13.94 7.69
CA ARG A 40 14.33 13.91 6.74
C ARG A 40 14.38 12.61 5.91
N LYS A 41 14.10 11.47 6.54
CA LYS A 41 14.03 10.16 5.87
C LYS A 41 12.88 10.10 4.87
N LEU A 42 11.74 10.67 5.22
CA LEU A 42 10.58 10.77 4.36
C LEU A 42 10.86 11.68 3.14
N GLU A 43 11.45 12.85 3.35
CA GLU A 43 11.87 13.77 2.29
C GLU A 43 12.83 13.10 1.29
N ALA A 44 13.78 12.31 1.79
CA ALA A 44 14.72 11.57 0.97
C ALA A 44 14.07 10.39 0.20
N LEU A 45 12.93 9.89 0.67
CA LEU A 45 12.17 8.81 0.02
C LEU A 45 11.29 9.33 -1.13
N ILE A 46 10.63 10.47 -0.96
CA ILE A 46 9.63 11.01 -1.89
C ILE A 46 10.12 11.06 -3.35
N PRO A 47 11.32 11.60 -3.66
CA PRO A 47 11.83 11.60 -5.03
C PRO A 47 12.05 10.19 -5.60
N LYS A 48 12.45 9.23 -4.76
CA LYS A 48 12.67 7.82 -5.16
C LYS A 48 11.36 7.11 -5.53
N LEU A 49 10.25 7.60 -5.03
CA LEU A 49 8.91 7.08 -5.32
C LEU A 49 8.23 7.83 -6.48
N ALA A 50 8.95 8.71 -7.17
CA ALA A 50 8.40 9.57 -8.22
C ALA A 50 7.16 10.38 -7.76
N MET A 51 7.13 10.72 -6.49
CA MET A 51 6.06 11.51 -5.88
C MET A 51 6.42 13.00 -5.91
N ASP A 52 6.20 13.65 -7.02
CA ASP A 52 6.42 15.09 -7.15
C ASP A 52 5.08 15.83 -7.14
N ALA A 53 4.62 16.19 -5.95
CA ALA A 53 3.37 16.91 -5.80
C ALA A 53 3.42 17.92 -4.64
N PRO A 54 2.91 19.16 -4.82
CA PRO A 54 2.83 20.12 -3.74
C PRO A 54 2.10 19.57 -2.51
N GLY A 55 2.68 19.74 -1.34
CA GLY A 55 2.11 19.29 -0.07
C GLY A 55 2.20 17.78 0.19
N ILE A 56 2.93 17.03 -0.64
CA ILE A 56 3.06 15.56 -0.46
C ILE A 56 3.76 15.22 0.85
N VAL A 57 4.80 15.98 1.23
CA VAL A 57 5.54 15.78 2.49
C VAL A 57 4.57 15.88 3.67
N ALA A 58 3.77 16.95 3.74
CA ALA A 58 2.81 17.16 4.80
C ALA A 58 1.73 16.05 4.83
N LEU A 59 1.26 15.62 3.67
CA LEU A 59 0.25 14.56 3.56
C LEU A 59 0.78 13.20 4.05
N LEU A 60 1.99 12.83 3.64
CA LEU A 60 2.62 11.57 4.06
C LEU A 60 3.08 11.63 5.52
N ALA A 61 3.61 12.76 5.98
CA ALA A 61 3.95 12.93 7.39
C ALA A 61 2.70 12.78 8.29
N ASN A 62 1.58 13.37 7.89
CA ASN A 62 0.30 13.17 8.59
C ASN A 62 -0.14 11.70 8.59
N LEU A 63 -0.04 11.01 7.45
CA LEU A 63 -0.35 9.58 7.34
C LEU A 63 0.53 8.72 8.27
N LEU A 64 1.83 9.05 8.36
CA LEU A 64 2.83 8.32 9.14
C LEU A 64 2.92 8.80 10.60
N SER A 65 2.03 9.70 11.01
CA SER A 65 2.01 10.31 12.36
C SER A 65 3.34 10.98 12.73
N VAL A 66 4.03 11.57 11.76
CA VAL A 66 5.25 12.37 11.94
C VAL A 66 4.85 13.82 12.16
N ARG A 67 5.28 14.42 13.26
CA ARG A 67 5.04 15.84 13.53
C ARG A 67 5.90 16.71 12.62
N ILE A 68 5.27 17.72 12.02
CA ILE A 68 5.96 18.69 11.16
C ILE A 68 5.94 20.03 11.89
N GLU A 69 7.11 20.66 12.01
CA GLU A 69 7.26 22.01 12.51
C GLU A 69 7.86 22.90 11.40
N GLY A 70 7.32 24.09 11.23
CA GLY A 70 7.91 25.16 10.45
C GLY A 70 7.54 25.19 8.97
N GLU A 71 8.33 24.63 8.09
CA GLU A 71 8.34 24.95 6.65
C GLU A 71 7.15 24.40 5.84
N TYR A 72 6.46 23.38 6.35
CA TYR A 72 5.35 22.77 5.63
C TYR A 72 4.00 23.31 6.08
N ALA A 73 3.20 23.79 5.13
CA ALA A 73 1.85 24.21 5.41
C ALA A 73 1.00 23.04 5.94
N PRO A 74 0.18 23.26 6.97
CA PRO A 74 -0.75 22.23 7.46
C PRO A 74 -1.65 21.71 6.34
N VAL A 75 -1.98 20.44 6.38
CA VAL A 75 -2.92 19.82 5.43
C VAL A 75 -4.33 20.34 5.72
N ASN A 76 -4.70 21.46 5.12
CA ASN A 76 -6.02 22.07 5.26
C ASN A 76 -7.01 21.47 4.24
N MET A 77 -7.33 20.20 4.41
CA MET A 77 -8.28 19.46 3.57
C MET A 77 -9.20 18.61 4.43
N SER A 78 -10.44 18.41 3.98
CA SER A 78 -11.32 17.42 4.63
C SER A 78 -10.72 16.01 4.54
N PRO A 79 -11.03 15.10 5.47
CA PRO A 79 -10.52 13.72 5.44
C PRO A 79 -10.76 13.00 4.11
N GLN A 80 -11.92 13.24 3.47
CA GLN A 80 -12.26 12.65 2.17
C GLN A 80 -11.36 13.19 1.04
N ARG A 81 -11.02 14.48 1.07
CA ARG A 81 -10.09 15.07 0.10
C ARG A 81 -8.67 14.58 0.32
N GLN A 82 -8.24 14.44 1.57
CA GLN A 82 -6.94 13.86 1.91
C GLN A 82 -6.83 12.43 1.39
N LYS A 83 -7.82 11.57 1.67
CA LYS A 83 -7.87 10.19 1.17
C LYS A 83 -7.78 10.14 -0.35
N ARG A 84 -8.62 10.91 -1.06
CA ARG A 84 -8.61 10.97 -2.52
C ARG A 84 -7.24 11.40 -3.07
N ARG A 85 -6.64 12.43 -2.48
CA ARG A 85 -5.33 12.92 -2.89
C ARG A 85 -4.24 11.89 -2.67
N LEU A 86 -4.27 11.20 -1.54
CA LEU A 86 -3.35 10.13 -1.22
C LEU A 86 -3.47 8.96 -2.23
N PHE A 87 -4.69 8.53 -2.54
CA PHE A 87 -4.91 7.49 -3.56
C PHE A 87 -4.35 7.89 -4.92
N GLN A 88 -4.58 9.13 -5.35
CA GLN A 88 -4.01 9.66 -6.61
C GLN A 88 -2.48 9.56 -6.62
N ILE A 89 -1.83 9.98 -5.53
CA ILE A 89 -0.38 9.98 -5.41
C ILE A 89 0.16 8.55 -5.41
N LEU A 90 -0.48 7.64 -4.67
CA LEU A 90 -0.08 6.23 -4.63
C LEU A 90 -0.21 5.59 -6.02
N MET A 91 -1.29 5.88 -6.75
CA MET A 91 -1.45 5.39 -8.12
C MET A 91 -0.39 5.96 -9.07
N GLN A 92 -0.13 7.26 -9.02
CA GLN A 92 0.93 7.89 -9.83
C GLN A 92 2.31 7.28 -9.56
N SER A 93 2.63 6.95 -8.31
CA SER A 93 3.87 6.25 -7.97
C SER A 93 3.93 4.85 -8.56
N LEU A 94 2.83 4.09 -8.50
CA LEU A 94 2.76 2.77 -9.12
C LEU A 94 2.91 2.85 -10.64
N GLU A 95 2.27 3.83 -11.28
CA GLU A 95 2.41 4.12 -12.72
C GLU A 95 3.86 4.46 -13.08
N ALA A 96 4.53 5.29 -12.29
CA ALA A 96 5.94 5.63 -12.50
C ALA A 96 6.88 4.43 -12.33
N PHE A 97 6.64 3.57 -11.35
CA PHE A 97 7.38 2.32 -11.20
C PHE A 97 7.14 1.36 -12.36
N ALA A 98 5.91 1.26 -12.81
CA ALA A 98 5.53 0.43 -13.94
C ALA A 98 6.16 0.91 -15.25
N ALA A 99 6.32 2.21 -15.43
CA ALA A 99 7.02 2.79 -16.58
C ALA A 99 8.53 2.44 -16.60
N ALA A 100 9.14 2.22 -15.42
CA ALA A 100 10.54 1.78 -15.31
C ALA A 100 10.72 0.27 -15.59
N GLY A 101 9.64 -0.51 -15.60
CA GLY A 101 9.62 -1.94 -15.91
C GLY A 101 8.58 -2.71 -15.12
N PRO A 102 8.31 -3.95 -15.51
CA PRO A 102 7.29 -4.77 -14.84
C PRO A 102 7.66 -5.06 -13.39
N PHE A 103 6.67 -5.07 -12.50
CA PHE A 103 6.88 -5.42 -11.10
C PHE A 103 5.76 -6.29 -10.52
N LEU A 104 6.08 -6.91 -9.39
CA LEU A 104 5.18 -7.75 -8.61
C LEU A 104 4.72 -6.99 -7.37
N LEU A 105 3.42 -6.88 -7.20
CA LEU A 105 2.77 -6.43 -5.97
C LEU A 105 2.11 -7.62 -5.29
N VAL A 106 2.49 -7.90 -4.05
CA VAL A 106 1.89 -8.96 -3.24
C VAL A 106 1.15 -8.33 -2.06
N VAL A 107 -0.09 -8.73 -1.84
CA VAL A 107 -0.86 -8.37 -0.65
C VAL A 107 -1.31 -9.64 0.05
N GLU A 108 -0.77 -9.88 1.23
CA GLU A 108 -1.06 -11.08 2.00
C GLU A 108 -2.12 -10.85 3.06
N ASP A 109 -2.86 -11.93 3.32
CA ASP A 109 -3.85 -12.02 4.39
C ASP A 109 -4.97 -10.99 4.30
N LEU A 110 -5.53 -10.80 3.10
CA LEU A 110 -6.61 -9.84 2.82
C LEU A 110 -7.82 -9.97 3.74
N HIS A 111 -8.06 -11.11 4.34
CA HIS A 111 -9.12 -11.28 5.33
C HIS A 111 -8.91 -10.42 6.59
N TRP A 112 -7.74 -9.78 6.75
CA TRP A 112 -7.42 -8.80 7.78
C TRP A 112 -7.24 -7.37 7.24
N ILE A 113 -7.66 -7.12 5.99
CA ILE A 113 -7.51 -5.80 5.38
C ILE A 113 -8.42 -4.76 6.05
N ASP A 114 -7.94 -3.54 6.19
CA ASP A 114 -8.79 -2.42 6.58
C ASP A 114 -9.63 -1.91 5.40
N PRO A 115 -10.80 -1.32 5.63
CA PRO A 115 -11.71 -0.89 4.56
C PRO A 115 -11.11 0.13 3.59
N THR A 116 -10.17 0.97 4.05
CA THR A 116 -9.54 2.00 3.20
C THR A 116 -8.50 1.38 2.28
N SER A 117 -7.75 0.40 2.77
CA SER A 117 -6.81 -0.38 1.94
C SER A 117 -7.56 -1.26 0.92
N ASP A 118 -8.70 -1.86 1.29
CA ASP A 118 -9.54 -2.62 0.37
C ASP A 118 -10.07 -1.74 -0.77
N GLU A 119 -10.54 -0.52 -0.47
CA GLU A 119 -10.93 0.47 -1.47
C GLU A 119 -9.76 0.85 -2.40
N LEU A 120 -8.55 1.01 -1.86
CA LEU A 120 -7.35 1.31 -2.66
C LEU A 120 -7.02 0.16 -3.62
N ILE A 121 -7.14 -1.10 -3.18
CA ILE A 121 -6.96 -2.27 -4.05
C ILE A 121 -8.00 -2.27 -5.17
N GLY A 122 -9.24 -1.95 -4.88
CA GLY A 122 -10.27 -1.82 -5.90
C GLY A 122 -9.93 -0.78 -6.98
N VAL A 123 -9.41 0.38 -6.57
CA VAL A 123 -8.94 1.43 -7.49
C VAL A 123 -7.73 0.96 -8.31
N LEU A 124 -6.81 0.21 -7.72
CA LEU A 124 -5.68 -0.37 -8.43
C LEU A 124 -6.14 -1.37 -9.49
N ILE A 125 -7.02 -2.30 -9.13
CA ILE A 125 -7.54 -3.32 -10.05
C ILE A 125 -8.19 -2.69 -11.28
N ASP A 126 -8.88 -1.56 -11.12
CA ASP A 126 -9.51 -0.83 -12.24
C ASP A 126 -8.49 -0.22 -13.22
N ARG A 127 -7.24 -0.09 -12.81
CA ARG A 127 -6.16 0.51 -13.61
C ARG A 127 -5.12 -0.48 -14.12
N LEU A 128 -5.26 -1.77 -13.77
CA LEU A 128 -4.27 -2.79 -14.16
C LEU A 128 -4.15 -3.01 -15.66
N ASP A 129 -5.15 -2.58 -16.45
CA ASP A 129 -5.19 -2.79 -17.89
C ASP A 129 -4.01 -2.15 -18.61
N ASP A 130 -3.56 -1.02 -18.11
CA ASP A 130 -2.58 -0.16 -18.75
C ASP A 130 -1.18 -0.29 -18.11
N LEU A 131 -1.04 -1.17 -17.10
CA LEU A 131 0.19 -1.23 -16.30
C LEU A 131 0.82 -2.63 -16.34
N PRO A 132 2.14 -2.75 -16.53
CA PRO A 132 2.86 -4.02 -16.46
C PRO A 132 3.08 -4.45 -14.99
N ILE A 133 1.98 -4.62 -14.26
CA ILE A 133 1.97 -5.01 -12.85
C ILE A 133 1.29 -6.37 -12.71
N LEU A 134 1.96 -7.33 -12.08
CA LEU A 134 1.32 -8.53 -11.57
C LEU A 134 0.95 -8.31 -10.12
N VAL A 135 -0.34 -8.43 -9.81
CA VAL A 135 -0.86 -8.35 -8.43
C VAL A 135 -1.20 -9.76 -7.96
N VAL A 136 -0.63 -10.16 -6.84
CA VAL A 136 -0.94 -11.43 -6.16
C VAL A 136 -1.59 -11.12 -4.83
N LEU A 137 -2.79 -11.62 -4.63
CA LEU A 137 -3.61 -11.40 -3.45
C LEU A 137 -3.84 -12.74 -2.76
N THR A 138 -3.59 -12.84 -1.45
CA THR A 138 -3.92 -14.03 -0.68
C THR A 138 -4.98 -13.75 0.36
N ALA A 139 -5.93 -14.66 0.49
CA ALA A 139 -7.02 -14.53 1.44
C ALA A 139 -7.49 -15.93 1.89
N ARG A 140 -8.25 -15.98 2.98
CA ARG A 140 -9.01 -17.16 3.36
C ARG A 140 -10.26 -17.31 2.47
N PRO A 141 -10.81 -18.52 2.32
CA PRO A 141 -11.98 -18.78 1.47
C PRO A 141 -13.22 -17.95 1.84
N GLU A 142 -13.33 -17.54 3.09
CA GLU A 142 -14.48 -16.78 3.60
C GLU A 142 -14.40 -15.26 3.29
N PHE A 143 -13.24 -14.78 2.83
CA PHE A 143 -13.06 -13.38 2.49
C PHE A 143 -13.86 -13.02 1.25
N GLN A 144 -14.59 -11.93 1.33
CA GLN A 144 -15.37 -11.35 0.23
C GLN A 144 -15.02 -9.87 0.08
N SER A 145 -14.83 -9.40 -1.14
CA SER A 145 -14.59 -8.01 -1.44
C SER A 145 -15.52 -7.50 -2.53
N HIS A 146 -15.68 -6.18 -2.61
CA HIS A 146 -16.54 -5.54 -3.61
C HIS A 146 -15.97 -5.57 -5.05
N TRP A 147 -14.76 -6.08 -5.23
CA TRP A 147 -14.06 -6.16 -6.52
C TRP A 147 -13.82 -7.59 -7.02
N GLU A 148 -14.35 -8.62 -6.32
CA GLU A 148 -14.17 -10.05 -6.68
C GLU A 148 -14.64 -10.41 -8.08
N ASP A 149 -15.72 -9.79 -8.54
CA ASP A 149 -16.32 -10.07 -9.84
C ASP A 149 -15.65 -9.34 -11.01
N LYS A 150 -14.53 -8.64 -10.76
CA LYS A 150 -13.86 -7.91 -11.84
C LYS A 150 -13.19 -8.88 -12.82
N PRO A 151 -13.38 -8.69 -14.15
CA PRO A 151 -13.02 -9.69 -15.18
C PRO A 151 -11.53 -10.02 -15.25
N ARG A 152 -10.66 -9.21 -14.63
CA ARG A 152 -9.22 -9.43 -14.61
C ARG A 152 -8.72 -10.26 -13.44
N LEU A 153 -9.55 -10.50 -12.45
CA LEU A 153 -9.21 -11.37 -11.34
C LEU A 153 -9.28 -12.84 -11.76
N ARG A 154 -8.22 -13.56 -11.43
CA ARG A 154 -8.16 -15.01 -11.54
C ARG A 154 -8.09 -15.58 -10.13
N GLN A 155 -9.17 -16.20 -9.69
CA GLN A 155 -9.20 -16.87 -8.40
C GLN A 155 -8.68 -18.29 -8.51
N MET A 156 -7.77 -18.64 -7.59
CA MET A 156 -7.23 -19.98 -7.43
C MET A 156 -7.47 -20.46 -6.01
N SER A 157 -8.21 -21.55 -5.84
CA SER A 157 -8.38 -22.18 -4.54
C SER A 157 -7.29 -23.22 -4.31
N LEU A 158 -6.48 -23.02 -3.28
CA LEU A 158 -5.47 -23.98 -2.85
C LEU A 158 -6.11 -24.99 -1.91
N LYS A 159 -5.94 -26.28 -2.22
CA LYS A 159 -6.33 -27.36 -1.33
C LYS A 159 -5.18 -27.70 -0.37
N PRO A 160 -5.47 -28.23 0.83
CA PRO A 160 -4.42 -28.80 1.67
C PRO A 160 -3.61 -29.84 0.90
N LEU A 161 -2.30 -29.89 1.16
CA LEU A 161 -1.44 -30.92 0.60
C LEU A 161 -1.93 -32.29 1.00
N GLY A 162 -1.97 -33.22 0.02
CA GLY A 162 -2.24 -34.65 0.29
C GLY A 162 -1.12 -35.28 1.13
N ARG A 163 -1.40 -36.44 1.75
CA ARG A 163 -0.37 -37.15 2.49
C ARG A 163 0.86 -37.50 1.66
N ASP A 164 0.65 -37.84 0.38
CA ASP A 164 1.71 -38.23 -0.54
C ASP A 164 2.58 -37.03 -0.95
N ASP A 165 1.98 -35.82 -1.06
CA ASP A 165 2.69 -34.58 -1.37
C ASP A 165 3.58 -34.12 -0.21
N THR A 166 3.16 -34.41 1.03
CA THR A 166 3.91 -34.02 2.25
C THR A 166 5.15 -34.89 2.47
N VAL A 167 5.19 -36.12 1.93
CA VAL A 167 6.33 -37.01 2.04
C VAL A 167 7.42 -36.73 1.01
N THR A 168 7.07 -35.98 -0.06
CA THR A 168 7.99 -35.66 -1.17
C THR A 168 8.68 -34.31 -0.97
N MET A 169 8.33 -33.53 0.04
CA MET A 169 8.97 -32.28 0.46
C MET A 169 10.04 -32.54 1.52
#